data_ab9edfa9c360b46b2db96a169138ab7f
#
_entry.id   ab9edfa9c360b46b2db96a169138ab7f
#
_cell.length_a   1.000
_cell.length_b   1.000
_cell.length_c   1.000
_cell.angle_alpha   90.00
_cell.angle_beta   90.00
_cell.angle_gamma   90.00
#
_symmetry.space_group_name_H-M   'P 1'
#
loop_
_entity.id
_entity.type
_entity.pdbx_description
1 polymer ?
#
loop_
_entity_poly.entity_id
_entity_poly.type
_entity_poly.pdbx_seq_one_letter_code
_entity_poly.pdbx_strand_id
1 'polypeptide(L)'
;MVVSTFEAVHEPLVARDVLLGRTTHVRRLVPNKTRRMIGAWCFLDHYGPDDIKTTGGMWVPPHPHTGLQTVTWLFEGLGLHTDSLGSHQLIRPGQLNVMTAGHLSLIHI
;
A
#
# COMPACT_ATOMS: atom_id res chain seq x y z
N MET A 1 37.60 -10.69 7.97
CA MET A 1 36.28 -10.10 7.65
C MET A 1 36.19 -9.88 6.14
N VAL A 2 35.22 -10.48 5.51
CA VAL A 2 35.02 -10.27 4.06
C VAL A 2 34.11 -9.03 3.92
N VAL A 3 34.61 -8.01 3.25
CA VAL A 3 33.84 -6.83 2.92
C VAL A 3 33.19 -7.06 1.56
N SER A 4 31.86 -6.95 1.52
CA SER A 4 31.15 -7.03 0.25
C SER A 4 31.53 -5.84 -0.63
N THR A 5 31.86 -6.11 -1.89
CA THR A 5 32.18 -5.08 -2.88
C THR A 5 30.99 -4.70 -3.74
N PHE A 6 29.75 -5.03 -3.30
CA PHE A 6 28.55 -4.63 -4.02
C PHE A 6 28.41 -3.11 -4.01
N GLU A 7 28.36 -2.53 -5.19
CA GLU A 7 28.01 -1.14 -5.35
C GLU A 7 26.49 -0.97 -5.23
N ALA A 8 26.07 0.13 -4.60
CA ALA A 8 24.67 0.49 -4.58
C ALA A 8 24.22 0.89 -5.98
N VAL A 9 23.15 0.27 -6.45
CA VAL A 9 22.55 0.58 -7.74
C VAL A 9 21.27 1.34 -7.51
N HIS A 10 21.16 2.49 -8.17
CA HIS A 10 19.95 3.28 -8.17
C HIS A 10 19.15 3.01 -9.44
N GLU A 11 17.94 2.51 -9.28
CA GLU A 11 17.01 2.27 -10.36
C GLU A 11 15.77 3.11 -10.14
N PRO A 12 15.65 4.27 -10.80
CA PRO A 12 14.45 5.09 -10.65
C PRO A 12 13.26 4.41 -11.33
N LEU A 13 12.14 4.34 -10.60
CA LEU A 13 10.89 3.82 -11.13
C LEU A 13 9.91 4.98 -11.27
N VAL A 14 9.26 5.07 -12.42
CA VAL A 14 8.20 6.04 -12.66
C VAL A 14 6.87 5.42 -12.29
N ALA A 15 6.19 6.05 -11.34
CA ALA A 15 4.86 5.61 -10.93
C ALA A 15 3.84 5.83 -12.06
N ARG A 16 2.88 4.93 -12.14
CA ARG A 16 1.72 5.05 -13.03
C ARG A 16 0.46 5.21 -12.21
N ASP A 17 -0.50 5.95 -12.74
CA ASP A 17 -1.80 6.08 -12.12
C ASP A 17 -2.62 4.81 -12.32
N VAL A 18 -3.17 4.32 -11.22
CA VAL A 18 -4.06 3.15 -11.21
C VAL A 18 -5.32 3.52 -10.45
N LEU A 19 -6.46 3.21 -11.04
CA LEU A 19 -7.76 3.42 -10.41
C LEU A 19 -8.08 2.22 -9.52
N LEU A 20 -8.28 2.48 -8.23
CA LEU A 20 -8.81 1.52 -7.27
C LEU A 20 -10.28 1.82 -7.02
N GLY A 21 -11.14 0.83 -7.24
CA GLY A 21 -12.57 1.06 -7.15
C GLY A 21 -13.03 2.02 -8.24
N ARG A 22 -13.92 2.96 -7.90
CA ARG A 22 -14.51 3.87 -8.88
C ARG A 22 -13.83 5.22 -8.96
N THR A 23 -13.25 5.70 -7.87
CA THR A 23 -12.81 7.09 -7.76
C THR A 23 -11.44 7.28 -7.15
N THR A 24 -10.84 6.24 -6.60
CA THR A 24 -9.57 6.35 -5.89
C THR A 24 -8.41 6.06 -6.83
N HIS A 25 -7.53 7.05 -7.00
CA HIS A 25 -6.31 6.92 -7.77
C HIS A 25 -5.11 6.68 -6.84
N VAL A 26 -4.28 5.71 -7.21
CA VAL A 26 -3.00 5.49 -6.55
C VAL A 26 -1.89 5.58 -7.58
N ARG A 27 -0.71 5.95 -7.11
CA ARG A 27 0.51 5.93 -7.93
C ARG A 27 1.23 4.62 -7.64
N ARG A 28 1.23 3.74 -8.62
CA ARG A 28 1.82 2.41 -8.51
C ARG A 28 3.22 2.38 -9.06
N LEU A 29 4.18 1.98 -8.24
CA LEU A 29 5.57 1.84 -8.63
C LEU A 29 5.90 0.38 -8.98
N VAL A 30 5.35 -0.56 -8.24
CA VAL A 30 5.54 -2.00 -8.48
C VAL A 30 4.17 -2.67 -8.50
N PRO A 31 3.89 -3.58 -9.43
CA PRO A 31 4.75 -4.02 -10.51
C PRO A 31 4.79 -3.05 -11.69
N ASN A 32 5.88 -3.07 -12.42
CA ASN A 32 5.98 -2.41 -13.72
C ASN A 32 6.76 -3.31 -14.70
N LYS A 33 6.88 -2.86 -15.96
CA LYS A 33 7.50 -3.68 -17.01
C LYS A 33 8.95 -4.06 -16.73
N THR A 34 9.70 -3.18 -16.06
CA THR A 34 11.12 -3.37 -15.80
C THR A 34 11.39 -3.98 -14.43
N ARG A 35 10.46 -3.83 -13.50
CA ARG A 35 10.60 -4.33 -12.14
C ARG A 35 9.29 -4.90 -11.64
N ARG A 36 9.20 -6.21 -11.56
CA ARG A 36 7.97 -6.88 -11.11
C ARG A 36 7.91 -7.07 -9.62
N MET A 37 9.07 -7.22 -8.99
CA MET A 37 9.18 -7.42 -7.55
C MET A 37 10.40 -6.69 -7.00
N ILE A 38 10.31 -6.30 -5.75
CA ILE A 38 11.45 -5.82 -4.96
C ILE A 38 11.55 -6.75 -3.76
N GLY A 39 12.47 -7.72 -3.82
CA GLY A 39 12.50 -8.79 -2.82
C GLY A 39 11.18 -9.53 -2.77
N ALA A 40 10.54 -9.57 -1.61
CA ALA A 40 9.24 -10.19 -1.41
C ALA A 40 8.05 -9.24 -1.70
N TRP A 41 8.32 -7.99 -2.06
CA TRP A 41 7.29 -7.00 -2.33
C TRP A 41 6.83 -7.09 -3.79
N CYS A 42 5.55 -7.39 -3.99
CA CYS A 42 4.95 -7.46 -5.32
C CYS A 42 4.09 -6.24 -5.66
N PHE A 43 3.69 -5.45 -4.67
CA PHE A 43 2.98 -4.20 -4.86
C PHE A 43 3.60 -3.10 -4.02
N LEU A 44 3.71 -1.92 -4.61
CA LEU A 44 4.08 -0.70 -3.92
C LEU A 44 3.26 0.44 -4.51
N ASP A 45 2.34 0.95 -3.72
CA ASP A 45 1.43 2.00 -4.09
C ASP A 45 1.61 3.20 -3.17
N HIS A 46 1.52 4.39 -3.76
CA HIS A 46 1.48 5.63 -3.03
C HIS A 46 0.17 6.36 -3.33
N TYR A 47 -0.50 6.86 -2.32
CA TYR A 47 -1.75 7.58 -2.47
C TYR A 47 -1.76 8.88 -1.69
N GLY A 48 -2.67 9.77 -2.07
CA GLY A 48 -2.76 11.10 -1.49
C GLY A 48 -1.66 12.05 -1.98
N PRO A 49 -1.57 13.24 -1.38
CA PRO A 49 -2.55 13.77 -0.42
C PRO A 49 -3.90 14.08 -1.07
N ASP A 50 -4.96 13.82 -0.35
CA ASP A 50 -6.32 14.17 -0.74
C ASP A 50 -6.95 15.09 0.28
N ASP A 51 -7.60 16.15 -0.19
CA ASP A 51 -8.37 17.03 0.69
C ASP A 51 -9.76 16.44 0.93
N ILE A 52 -10.00 16.00 2.15
CA ILE A 52 -11.27 15.39 2.57
C ILE A 52 -12.46 16.33 2.29
N LYS A 53 -12.25 17.64 2.39
CA LYS A 53 -13.32 18.63 2.17
C LYS A 53 -13.79 18.67 0.72
N THR A 54 -12.89 18.38 -0.21
CA THR A 54 -13.19 18.43 -1.65
C THR A 54 -13.49 17.06 -2.23
N THR A 55 -12.85 16.01 -1.74
CA THR A 55 -12.96 14.65 -2.30
C THR A 55 -13.81 13.70 -1.46
N GLY A 56 -14.12 14.06 -0.21
CA GLY A 56 -14.75 13.15 0.74
C GLY A 56 -13.80 12.13 1.33
N GLY A 57 -12.52 12.18 0.95
CA GLY A 57 -11.50 11.21 1.35
C GLY A 57 -11.41 10.00 0.42
N MET A 58 -10.41 9.20 0.65
CA MET A 58 -10.21 7.95 -0.06
C MET A 58 -11.09 6.86 0.55
N TRP A 59 -11.81 6.16 -0.28
CA TRP A 59 -12.56 4.98 0.13
C TRP A 59 -12.28 3.83 -0.84
N VAL A 60 -11.76 2.75 -0.30
CA VAL A 60 -11.50 1.52 -1.04
C VAL A 60 -12.49 0.48 -0.57
N PRO A 61 -13.37 -0.02 -1.46
CA PRO A 61 -14.35 -1.03 -1.07
C PRO A 61 -13.68 -2.31 -0.59
N PRO A 62 -14.41 -3.12 0.19
CA PRO A 62 -13.91 -4.42 0.61
C PRO A 62 -13.45 -5.26 -0.59
N HIS A 63 -12.29 -5.85 -0.48
CA HIS A 63 -11.71 -6.70 -1.51
C HIS A 63 -10.87 -7.81 -0.87
N PRO A 64 -10.72 -8.95 -1.56
CA PRO A 64 -9.98 -10.07 -0.99
C PRO A 64 -8.47 -9.85 -1.06
N HIS A 65 -7.79 -10.28 -0.02
CA HIS A 65 -6.35 -10.50 0.00
C HIS A 65 -6.10 -11.95 0.39
N THR A 66 -5.46 -12.71 -0.46
CA THR A 66 -5.22 -14.13 -0.23
C THR A 66 -3.73 -14.41 -0.18
N GLY A 67 -3.26 -14.88 0.97
CA GLY A 67 -1.87 -15.26 1.16
C GLY A 67 -0.87 -14.10 1.12
N LEU A 68 -1.33 -12.87 1.30
CA LEU A 68 -0.48 -11.68 1.25
C LEU A 68 -0.41 -10.99 2.60
N GLN A 69 0.70 -10.34 2.86
CA GLN A 69 0.81 -9.33 3.91
C GLN A 69 0.73 -7.94 3.29
N THR A 70 -0.01 -7.08 3.94
CA THR A 70 -0.14 -5.69 3.55
C THR A 70 0.47 -4.80 4.63
N VAL A 71 1.32 -3.89 4.22
CA VAL A 71 1.92 -2.89 5.10
C VAL A 71 1.40 -1.53 4.69
N THR A 72 0.90 -0.78 5.65
CA THR A 72 0.47 0.60 5.44
C THR A 72 1.31 1.52 6.33
N TRP A 73 1.84 2.57 5.72
CA TRP A 73 2.59 3.62 6.39
C TRP A 73 2.08 4.98 5.93
N LEU A 74 1.64 5.81 6.87
CA LEU A 74 1.16 7.15 6.57
C LEU A 74 2.25 8.18 6.86
N PHE A 75 2.44 9.10 5.94
CA PHE A 75 3.28 10.29 6.16
C PHE A 75 2.50 11.37 6.88
N GLU A 76 1.22 11.53 6.52
CA GLU A 76 0.30 12.47 7.16
C GLU A 76 -1.14 11.96 7.03
N GLY A 77 -2.04 12.56 7.78
CA GLY A 77 -3.46 12.21 7.74
C GLY A 77 -3.80 11.03 8.65
N LEU A 78 -4.98 10.50 8.46
CA LEU A 78 -5.52 9.37 9.22
C LEU A 78 -6.16 8.37 8.27
N GLY A 79 -6.05 7.11 8.58
CA GLY A 79 -6.74 6.03 7.88
C GLY A 79 -7.49 5.15 8.86
N LEU A 80 -8.60 4.59 8.41
CA LEU A 80 -9.34 3.58 9.17
C LEU A 80 -9.26 2.25 8.40
N HIS A 81 -8.64 1.28 9.02
CA HIS A 81 -8.58 -0.10 8.50
C HIS A 81 -9.69 -0.92 9.13
N THR A 82 -10.46 -1.60 8.29
CA THR A 82 -11.44 -2.59 8.72
C THR A 82 -11.23 -3.89 7.95
N ASP A 83 -11.41 -5.02 8.60
CA ASP A 83 -11.21 -6.34 7.99
C ASP A 83 -12.30 -7.34 8.37
N SER A 84 -12.21 -8.54 7.78
CA SER A 84 -13.17 -9.61 8.02
C SER A 84 -13.12 -10.22 9.42
N LEU A 85 -12.08 -9.93 10.19
CA LEU A 85 -11.96 -10.37 11.59
C LEU A 85 -12.65 -9.41 12.56
N GLY A 86 -13.26 -8.34 12.05
CA GLY A 86 -13.92 -7.32 12.86
C GLY A 86 -12.97 -6.29 13.42
N SER A 87 -11.74 -6.23 12.91
CA SER A 87 -10.78 -5.20 13.34
C SER A 87 -11.21 -3.83 12.84
N HIS A 88 -11.09 -2.84 13.73
CA HIS A 88 -11.24 -1.43 13.41
C HIS A 88 -10.01 -0.71 13.94
N GLN A 89 -9.06 -0.45 13.05
CA GLN A 89 -7.78 0.12 13.44
C GLN A 89 -7.61 1.51 12.82
N LEU A 90 -7.46 2.51 13.66
CA LEU A 90 -7.05 3.82 13.22
C LEU A 90 -5.55 3.82 12.95
N ILE A 91 -5.19 4.18 11.72
CA ILE A 91 -3.80 4.27 11.30
C ILE A 91 -3.37 5.73 11.40
N ARG A 92 -2.24 5.97 12.06
CA ARG A 92 -1.68 7.30 12.28
C ARG A 92 -0.29 7.37 11.69
N PRO A 93 0.19 8.59 11.34
CA PRO A 93 1.57 8.78 10.94
C PRO A 93 2.55 8.25 12.00
N GLY A 94 3.64 7.65 11.54
CA GLY A 94 4.65 7.08 12.43
C GLY A 94 4.31 5.70 12.98
N GLN A 95 3.19 5.11 12.57
CA GLN A 95 2.79 3.77 12.97
C GLN A 95 2.83 2.83 11.76
N LEU A 96 3.41 1.66 11.98
CA LEU A 96 3.39 0.59 10.99
C LEU A 96 2.13 -0.25 11.20
N ASN A 97 1.29 -0.32 10.18
CA ASN A 97 0.13 -1.20 10.18
C ASN A 97 0.40 -2.40 9.28
N VAL A 98 0.32 -3.59 9.83
CA VAL A 98 0.56 -4.83 9.11
C VAL A 98 -0.68 -5.70 9.20
N MET A 99 -1.18 -6.13 8.05
CA MET A 99 -2.26 -7.09 7.95
C MET A 99 -1.74 -8.36 7.27
N THR A 100 -1.99 -9.50 7.88
CA THR A 100 -1.70 -10.80 7.28
C THR A 100 -3.00 -11.43 6.83
N ALA A 101 -3.12 -11.70 5.55
CA ALA A 101 -4.28 -12.36 4.98
C ALA A 101 -4.01 -13.86 4.84
N GLY A 102 -4.92 -14.67 5.39
CA GLY A 102 -4.92 -16.11 5.22
C GLY A 102 -5.70 -16.54 3.98
N HIS A 103 -6.85 -17.17 4.20
CA HIS A 103 -7.70 -17.61 3.09
C HIS A 103 -8.35 -16.47 2.35
N LEU A 104 -9.12 -15.68 3.05
CA LEU A 104 -9.74 -14.46 2.55
C LEU A 104 -9.81 -13.48 3.70
N SER A 105 -9.33 -12.31 3.48
CA SER A 105 -9.69 -11.18 4.30
C SER A 105 -10.15 -10.05 3.42
N LEU A 106 -11.14 -9.31 3.90
CA LEU A 106 -11.68 -8.16 3.22
C LEU A 106 -11.24 -6.93 3.97
N ILE A 107 -10.66 -6.00 3.26
CA ILE A 107 -10.25 -4.72 3.84
C ILE A 107 -10.86 -3.57 3.06
N HIS A 108 -11.05 -2.46 3.75
CA HIS A 108 -11.24 -1.16 3.13
C HIS A 108 -10.59 -0.07 4.00
N ILE A 109 -10.19 0.96 3.37
CA ILE A 109 -9.53 2.09 4.00
C ILE A 109 -10.33 3.37 3.73
#